data_7e67d09e4a27ccaeabdf68a18d0e5ca4
#
_entry.id   7e67d09e4a27ccaeabdf68a18d0e5ca4
#
_cell.length_a   1.000
_cell.length_b   1.000
_cell.length_c   1.000
_cell.angle_alpha   90.00
_cell.angle_beta   90.00
_cell.angle_gamma   90.00
#
_symmetry.space_group_name_H-M   'P 1'
#
loop_
_entity.id
_entity.type
_entity.pdbx_description
1 polymer ?
#
loop_
_entity_poly.entity_id
_entity_poly.type
_entity_poly.pdbx_seq_one_letter_code
_entity_poly.pdbx_strand_id
1 'polypeptide(L)'
;MLEIRNVSKSYQNKKVLHSLHIKLSHGIYALLGPNGAGKSTLMNILCNQLTYEEGEVLYNGQAIGALKKEYYRRLGYAPQQQGLYDEFSGERFLTYMALLKDIDKKRIPQEVERVAALVNMQPHLKQRCATYSGGMKQRLLVAQALLGEPEILLFDEPTAGLDPKERVSLRHVFEALKEQHTLLIATHVVSDVETIADEVVFLKQGHLIAQGGVGELLLRHPGIDSLEKLYLKIFQEEQKE
;
A
#
# COMPACT_ATOMS: atom_id res chain seq x y z
N MET A 1 -13.63 -0.99 -7.89
CA MET A 1 -12.55 -0.95 -8.90
C MET A 1 -11.91 0.43 -8.89
N LEU A 2 -10.58 0.48 -8.79
CA LEU A 2 -9.77 1.70 -8.88
C LEU A 2 -9.03 1.71 -10.22
N GLU A 3 -9.16 2.79 -10.99
CA GLU A 3 -8.52 2.92 -12.31
C GLU A 3 -7.64 4.16 -12.35
N ILE A 4 -6.42 4.00 -12.84
CA ILE A 4 -5.47 5.05 -13.19
C ILE A 4 -5.44 5.11 -14.72
N ARG A 5 -5.84 6.23 -15.32
CA ARG A 5 -5.93 6.37 -16.80
C ARG A 5 -4.99 7.47 -17.27
N ASN A 6 -3.90 7.07 -17.92
CA ASN A 6 -2.92 7.95 -18.56
C ASN A 6 -2.38 9.04 -17.64
N VAL A 7 -2.18 8.71 -16.36
CA VAL A 7 -1.74 9.67 -15.35
C VAL A 7 -0.27 10.02 -15.54
N SER A 8 0.00 11.32 -15.69
CA SER A 8 1.36 11.89 -15.75
C SER A 8 1.58 12.87 -14.60
N LYS A 9 2.81 12.85 -14.05
CA LYS A 9 3.21 13.75 -12.95
C LYS A 9 4.63 14.25 -13.14
N SER A 10 4.79 15.57 -12.98
CA SER A 10 6.09 16.23 -13.00
C SER A 10 6.32 17.01 -11.69
N TYR A 11 7.59 17.11 -11.29
CA TYR A 11 8.05 18.04 -10.28
C TYR A 11 9.02 19.01 -10.94
N GLN A 12 8.64 20.27 -10.97
CA GLN A 12 9.39 21.30 -11.72
C GLN A 12 9.59 20.83 -13.19
N ASN A 13 10.84 20.60 -13.61
CA ASN A 13 11.19 20.18 -14.98
C ASN A 13 11.42 18.65 -15.13
N LYS A 14 11.18 17.85 -14.06
CA LYS A 14 11.39 16.41 -14.10
C LYS A 14 10.06 15.68 -14.11
N LYS A 15 9.75 14.99 -15.21
CA LYS A 15 8.60 14.08 -15.27
C LYS A 15 8.92 12.81 -14.47
N VAL A 16 8.04 12.45 -13.54
CA VAL A 16 8.23 11.34 -12.58
C VAL A 16 7.25 10.20 -12.85
N LEU A 17 6.07 10.48 -13.41
CA LEU A 17 5.16 9.47 -13.91
C LEU A 17 4.79 9.78 -15.36
N HIS A 18 4.79 8.75 -16.20
CA HIS A 18 4.64 8.85 -17.64
C HIS A 18 3.43 8.07 -18.11
N SER A 19 2.27 8.75 -18.23
CA SER A 19 1.03 8.20 -18.81
C SER A 19 0.68 6.81 -18.25
N LEU A 20 0.68 6.65 -16.92
CA LEU A 20 0.39 5.37 -16.29
C LEU A 20 -1.06 4.96 -16.54
N HIS A 21 -1.24 3.69 -16.93
CA HIS A 21 -2.56 3.08 -17.07
C HIS A 21 -2.59 1.77 -16.29
N ILE A 22 -3.33 1.74 -15.16
CA ILE A 22 -3.39 0.61 -14.23
C ILE A 22 -4.85 0.43 -13.79
N LYS A 23 -5.32 -0.81 -13.74
CA LYS A 23 -6.63 -1.16 -13.18
C LYS A 23 -6.46 -2.09 -12.01
N LEU A 24 -7.14 -1.79 -10.91
CA LEU A 24 -7.11 -2.57 -9.68
C LEU A 24 -8.53 -2.93 -9.29
N SER A 25 -8.77 -4.22 -9.08
CA SER A 25 -10.02 -4.79 -8.54
C SER A 25 -9.78 -5.33 -7.12
N HIS A 26 -10.64 -6.18 -6.60
CA HIS A 26 -10.33 -6.89 -5.36
C HIS A 26 -9.13 -7.82 -5.58
N GLY A 27 -8.29 -7.95 -4.56
CA GLY A 27 -7.06 -8.73 -4.63
C GLY A 27 -5.84 -7.93 -4.17
N ILE A 28 -4.68 -8.57 -4.20
CA ILE A 28 -3.38 -8.00 -3.81
C ILE A 28 -2.56 -7.67 -5.05
N TYR A 29 -2.23 -6.40 -5.19
CA TYR A 29 -1.36 -5.86 -6.24
C TYR A 29 -0.02 -5.45 -5.64
N ALA A 30 1.07 -6.03 -6.12
CA ALA A 30 2.42 -5.64 -5.75
C ALA A 30 2.97 -4.58 -6.71
N LEU A 31 3.20 -3.36 -6.23
CA LEU A 31 3.85 -2.30 -6.98
C LEU A 31 5.37 -2.39 -6.74
N LEU A 32 6.08 -3.01 -7.66
CA LEU A 32 7.51 -3.28 -7.56
C LEU A 32 8.33 -2.28 -8.37
N GLY A 33 9.43 -1.85 -7.80
CA GLY A 33 10.39 -0.96 -8.46
C GLY A 33 11.46 -0.44 -7.50
N PRO A 34 12.62 0.00 -8.01
CA PRO A 34 13.67 0.56 -7.17
C PRO A 34 13.25 1.89 -6.52
N ASN A 35 14.09 2.39 -5.63
CA ASN A 35 13.91 3.72 -5.06
C ASN A 35 13.96 4.77 -6.18
N GLY A 36 13.04 5.73 -6.15
CA GLY A 36 12.91 6.73 -7.20
C GLY A 36 12.13 6.29 -8.44
N ALA A 37 11.60 5.07 -8.50
CA ALA A 37 10.77 4.60 -9.62
C ALA A 37 9.44 5.34 -9.78
N GLY A 38 8.98 6.08 -8.76
CA GLY A 38 7.70 6.80 -8.78
C GLY A 38 6.61 6.18 -7.90
N LYS A 39 6.91 5.09 -7.15
CA LYS A 39 5.94 4.38 -6.31
C LYS A 39 5.23 5.31 -5.31
N SER A 40 5.98 6.02 -4.46
CA SER A 40 5.38 6.93 -3.45
C SER A 40 4.66 8.11 -4.10
N THR A 41 5.10 8.57 -5.29
CA THR A 41 4.36 9.59 -6.06
C THR A 41 3.00 9.05 -6.48
N LEU A 42 2.92 7.83 -7.01
CA LEU A 42 1.66 7.19 -7.36
C LEU A 42 0.79 6.99 -6.12
N MET A 43 1.35 6.49 -5.01
CA MET A 43 0.62 6.32 -3.75
C MET A 43 0.00 7.64 -3.26
N ASN A 44 0.74 8.75 -3.28
CA ASN A 44 0.24 10.06 -2.89
C ASN A 44 -0.86 10.59 -3.82
N ILE A 45 -0.79 10.30 -5.11
CA ILE A 45 -1.88 10.60 -6.06
C ILE A 45 -3.13 9.79 -5.72
N LEU A 46 -2.99 8.49 -5.46
CA LEU A 46 -4.10 7.62 -5.07
C LEU A 46 -4.69 8.01 -3.69
N CYS A 47 -3.88 8.56 -2.80
CA CYS A 47 -4.36 9.17 -1.54
C CYS A 47 -5.05 10.53 -1.76
N ASN A 48 -5.11 11.04 -3.00
CA ASN A 48 -5.60 12.38 -3.33
C ASN A 48 -4.88 13.50 -2.55
N GLN A 49 -3.61 13.25 -2.18
CA GLN A 49 -2.72 14.20 -1.50
C GLN A 49 -1.83 14.97 -2.50
N LEU A 50 -1.71 14.45 -3.71
CA LEU A 50 -0.89 15.02 -4.77
C LEU A 50 -1.72 15.14 -6.05
N THR A 51 -1.68 16.31 -6.67
CA THR A 51 -2.28 16.55 -7.99
C THR A 51 -1.39 16.01 -9.11
N TYR A 52 -1.99 15.75 -10.26
CA TYR A 52 -1.31 15.32 -11.49
C TYR A 52 -1.70 16.24 -12.65
N GLU A 53 -0.90 16.26 -13.72
CA GLU A 53 -1.08 17.19 -14.84
C GLU A 53 -1.99 16.62 -15.93
N GLU A 54 -1.91 15.30 -16.17
CA GLU A 54 -2.63 14.63 -17.25
C GLU A 54 -3.29 13.36 -16.75
N GLY A 55 -4.36 12.94 -17.41
CA GLY A 55 -5.08 11.71 -17.11
C GLY A 55 -6.14 11.86 -16.03
N GLU A 56 -6.58 10.75 -15.49
CA GLU A 56 -7.61 10.69 -14.44
C GLU A 56 -7.43 9.48 -13.53
N VAL A 57 -7.82 9.64 -12.27
CA VAL A 57 -7.94 8.52 -11.32
C VAL A 57 -9.40 8.37 -10.95
N LEU A 58 -9.93 7.19 -11.20
CA LEU A 58 -11.35 6.87 -11.01
C LEU A 58 -11.54 5.78 -9.98
N TYR A 59 -12.50 5.96 -9.10
CA TYR A 59 -13.03 4.93 -8.24
C TYR A 59 -14.48 4.64 -8.64
N ASN A 60 -14.76 3.40 -9.05
CA ASN A 60 -16.04 2.96 -9.59
C ASN A 60 -16.58 3.91 -10.69
N GLY A 61 -15.69 4.35 -11.60
CA GLY A 61 -16.02 5.23 -12.71
C GLY A 61 -16.16 6.71 -12.38
N GLN A 62 -15.96 7.12 -11.12
CA GLN A 62 -16.02 8.51 -10.68
C GLN A 62 -14.64 9.04 -10.27
N ALA A 63 -14.32 10.26 -10.68
CA ALA A 63 -13.05 10.88 -10.34
C ALA A 63 -12.88 11.00 -8.81
N ILE A 64 -11.74 10.52 -8.26
CA ILE A 64 -11.51 10.51 -6.81
C ILE A 64 -11.58 11.89 -6.18
N GLY A 65 -11.15 12.93 -6.89
CA GLY A 65 -11.23 14.32 -6.44
C GLY A 65 -12.67 14.83 -6.30
N ALA A 66 -13.62 14.31 -7.10
CA ALA A 66 -15.04 14.67 -7.02
C ALA A 66 -15.74 14.01 -5.83
N LEU A 67 -15.29 12.82 -5.41
CA LEU A 67 -15.87 12.05 -4.30
C LEU A 67 -15.57 12.65 -2.92
N LYS A 68 -14.52 13.46 -2.78
CA LYS A 68 -14.16 14.16 -1.52
C LYS A 68 -14.13 13.20 -0.32
N LYS A 69 -14.94 13.50 0.72
CA LYS A 69 -15.00 12.69 1.96
C LYS A 69 -15.40 11.23 1.72
N GLU A 70 -16.23 10.96 0.73
CA GLU A 70 -16.66 9.60 0.41
C GLU A 70 -15.49 8.72 -0.01
N TYR A 71 -14.57 9.25 -0.81
CA TYR A 71 -13.36 8.53 -1.18
C TYR A 71 -12.48 8.22 0.04
N TYR A 72 -12.25 9.19 0.93
CA TYR A 72 -11.42 8.99 2.12
C TYR A 72 -12.00 7.97 3.11
N ARG A 73 -13.32 7.83 3.17
CA ARG A 73 -13.95 6.77 3.98
C ARG A 73 -13.65 5.37 3.44
N ARG A 74 -13.48 5.25 2.12
CA ARG A 74 -13.20 3.99 1.43
C ARG A 74 -11.71 3.69 1.28
N LEU A 75 -10.84 4.61 1.71
CA LEU A 75 -9.41 4.50 1.60
C LEU A 75 -8.76 4.25 2.96
N GLY A 76 -7.91 3.23 3.04
CA GLY A 76 -6.94 3.04 4.10
C GLY A 76 -5.54 3.24 3.57
N TYR A 77 -4.69 3.95 4.30
CA TYR A 77 -3.32 4.20 3.90
C TYR A 77 -2.35 4.04 5.07
N ALA A 78 -1.33 3.21 4.90
CA ALA A 78 -0.18 3.12 5.78
C ALA A 78 1.06 3.60 5.03
N PRO A 79 1.58 4.79 5.33
CA PRO A 79 2.78 5.34 4.69
C PRO A 79 4.04 4.64 5.20
N GLN A 80 5.13 4.71 4.43
CA GLN A 80 6.43 4.15 4.78
C GLN A 80 6.96 4.68 6.12
N GLN A 81 6.79 5.98 6.36
CA GLN A 81 7.20 6.64 7.60
C GLN A 81 6.07 7.52 8.09
N GLN A 82 5.52 7.18 9.22
CA GLN A 82 4.63 8.07 9.96
C GLN A 82 5.12 8.15 11.40
N GLY A 83 5.39 9.37 11.85
CA GLY A 83 5.61 9.62 13.27
C GLY A 83 4.37 9.23 14.06
N LEU A 84 4.45 8.20 14.89
CA LEU A 84 3.43 7.95 15.90
C LEU A 84 3.55 9.03 16.97
N TYR A 85 2.44 9.34 17.62
CA TYR A 85 2.46 10.22 18.79
C TYR A 85 3.03 9.43 19.97
N ASP A 86 4.31 9.65 20.30
CA ASP A 86 5.06 8.89 21.30
C ASP A 86 4.38 8.86 22.68
N GLU A 87 3.69 9.94 23.05
CA GLU A 87 2.96 10.08 24.31
C GLU A 87 1.59 9.34 24.29
N PHE A 88 1.10 8.91 23.13
CA PHE A 88 -0.16 8.17 23.05
C PHE A 88 0.08 6.69 23.35
N SER A 89 -0.93 6.04 23.96
CA SER A 89 -1.04 4.59 23.86
C SER A 89 -1.53 4.17 22.47
N GLY A 90 -1.31 2.91 22.07
CA GLY A 90 -1.84 2.39 20.81
C GLY A 90 -3.36 2.55 20.71
N GLU A 91 -4.09 2.31 21.80
CA GLU A 91 -5.54 2.53 21.88
C GLU A 91 -5.91 3.99 21.63
N ARG A 92 -5.22 4.93 22.27
CA ARG A 92 -5.47 6.37 22.08
C ARG A 92 -5.15 6.80 20.64
N PHE A 93 -4.07 6.27 20.08
CA PHE A 93 -3.71 6.55 18.69
C PHE A 93 -4.81 6.06 17.73
N LEU A 94 -5.22 4.79 17.81
CA LEU A 94 -6.28 4.25 16.94
C LEU A 94 -7.62 4.96 17.16
N THR A 95 -7.97 5.29 18.41
CA THR A 95 -9.17 6.09 18.72
C THR A 95 -9.14 7.45 18.04
N TYR A 96 -7.99 8.14 18.09
CA TYR A 96 -7.80 9.43 17.43
C TYR A 96 -7.94 9.32 15.91
N MET A 97 -7.32 8.31 15.31
CA MET A 97 -7.43 8.06 13.86
C MET A 97 -8.85 7.68 13.44
N ALA A 98 -9.57 6.93 14.26
CA ALA A 98 -10.97 6.59 14.01
C ALA A 98 -11.88 7.84 14.03
N LEU A 99 -11.62 8.78 14.95
CA LEU A 99 -12.32 10.07 14.99
C LEU A 99 -12.05 10.91 13.72
N LEU A 100 -10.79 10.94 13.23
CA LEU A 100 -10.44 11.64 11.99
C LEU A 100 -11.11 11.02 10.76
N LYS A 101 -11.38 9.71 10.78
CA LYS A 101 -12.14 8.99 9.75
C LYS A 101 -13.66 9.17 9.87
N ASP A 102 -14.14 9.98 10.82
CA ASP A 102 -15.56 10.24 11.04
C ASP A 102 -16.35 8.96 11.41
N ILE A 103 -15.70 8.02 12.11
CA ILE A 103 -16.35 6.81 12.66
C ILE A 103 -17.20 7.21 13.87
N ASP A 104 -18.41 6.69 13.93
CA ASP A 104 -19.33 6.95 15.06
C ASP A 104 -18.64 6.63 16.40
N LYS A 105 -18.64 7.60 17.30
CA LYS A 105 -17.97 7.50 18.62
C LYS A 105 -18.39 6.25 19.40
N LYS A 106 -19.64 5.80 19.26
CA LYS A 106 -20.15 4.59 19.94
C LYS A 106 -19.53 3.30 19.38
N ARG A 107 -19.10 3.32 18.11
CA ARG A 107 -18.48 2.17 17.44
C ARG A 107 -16.95 2.12 17.59
N ILE A 108 -16.32 3.24 17.95
CA ILE A 108 -14.86 3.35 18.01
C ILE A 108 -14.23 2.28 18.91
N PRO A 109 -14.70 2.01 20.15
CA PRO A 109 -14.06 1.00 20.99
C PRO A 109 -14.03 -0.39 20.35
N GLN A 110 -15.15 -0.81 19.77
CA GLN A 110 -15.24 -2.10 19.07
C GLN A 110 -14.36 -2.14 17.82
N GLU A 111 -14.28 -1.04 17.09
CA GLU A 111 -13.48 -0.93 15.88
C GLU A 111 -11.97 -0.96 16.19
N VAL A 112 -11.53 -0.27 17.25
CA VAL A 112 -10.15 -0.32 17.73
C VAL A 112 -9.76 -1.75 18.12
N GLU A 113 -10.62 -2.45 18.85
CA GLU A 113 -10.39 -3.84 19.22
C GLU A 113 -10.31 -4.75 18.01
N ARG A 114 -11.22 -4.59 17.04
CA ARG A 114 -11.24 -5.35 15.78
C ARG A 114 -9.92 -5.20 15.00
N VAL A 115 -9.50 -3.96 14.73
CA VAL A 115 -8.28 -3.76 13.93
C VAL A 115 -7.02 -4.16 14.68
N ALA A 116 -6.98 -3.99 16.00
CA ALA A 116 -5.87 -4.44 16.83
C ALA A 116 -5.74 -5.98 16.85
N ALA A 117 -6.88 -6.69 16.87
CA ALA A 117 -6.91 -8.14 16.76
C ALA A 117 -6.31 -8.63 15.44
N LEU A 118 -6.70 -8.02 14.32
CA LEU A 118 -6.22 -8.39 13.00
C LEU A 118 -4.69 -8.34 12.86
N VAL A 119 -4.04 -7.40 13.56
CA VAL A 119 -2.59 -7.23 13.51
C VAL A 119 -1.86 -7.74 14.75
N ASN A 120 -2.53 -8.47 15.66
CA ASN A 120 -1.98 -9.00 16.92
C ASN A 120 -1.42 -7.91 17.86
N MET A 121 -2.08 -6.76 17.93
CA MET A 121 -1.69 -5.64 18.80
C MET A 121 -2.53 -5.48 20.06
N GLN A 122 -3.60 -6.26 20.26
CA GLN A 122 -4.48 -6.18 21.44
C GLN A 122 -3.74 -6.17 22.78
N PRO A 123 -2.76 -7.07 23.05
CA PRO A 123 -2.07 -7.08 24.35
C PRO A 123 -1.24 -5.81 24.60
N HIS A 124 -0.94 -5.05 23.56
CA HIS A 124 -0.04 -3.90 23.60
C HIS A 124 -0.76 -2.55 23.54
N LEU A 125 -2.07 -2.52 23.32
CA LEU A 125 -2.85 -1.29 23.11
C LEU A 125 -2.68 -0.26 24.24
N LYS A 126 -2.53 -0.69 25.48
CA LYS A 126 -2.37 0.21 26.65
C LYS A 126 -0.96 0.75 26.84
N GLN A 127 0.03 0.18 26.13
CA GLN A 127 1.42 0.65 26.20
C GLN A 127 1.59 1.93 25.37
N ARG A 128 2.55 2.79 25.75
CA ARG A 128 2.88 4.00 24.98
C ARG A 128 3.55 3.65 23.65
N CYS A 129 3.23 4.37 22.59
CA CYS A 129 3.82 4.18 21.25
C CYS A 129 5.36 4.36 21.27
N ALA A 130 5.89 5.21 22.17
CA ALA A 130 7.33 5.37 22.39
C ALA A 130 8.04 4.06 22.73
N THR A 131 7.35 3.11 23.39
CA THR A 131 7.93 1.83 23.83
C THR A 131 7.79 0.71 22.80
N TYR A 132 7.16 0.98 21.66
CA TYR A 132 6.92 -0.03 20.62
C TYR A 132 8.20 -0.33 19.84
N SER A 133 8.41 -1.63 19.55
CA SER A 133 9.40 -2.04 18.53
C SER A 133 9.03 -1.49 17.15
N GLY A 134 9.97 -1.53 16.21
CA GLY A 134 9.70 -1.17 14.82
C GLY A 134 8.52 -1.96 14.24
N GLY A 135 8.48 -3.26 14.48
CA GLY A 135 7.40 -4.13 14.03
C GLY A 135 6.05 -3.80 14.69
N MET A 136 6.02 -3.47 15.97
CA MET A 136 4.80 -3.02 16.64
C MET A 136 4.28 -1.70 16.06
N LYS A 137 5.18 -0.76 15.78
CA LYS A 137 4.83 0.51 15.13
C LYS A 137 4.23 0.26 13.75
N GLN A 138 4.85 -0.61 12.95
CA GLN A 138 4.35 -0.96 11.63
C GLN A 138 2.97 -1.63 11.67
N ARG A 139 2.77 -2.58 12.59
CA ARG A 139 1.45 -3.20 12.79
C ARG A 139 0.39 -2.18 13.21
N LEU A 140 0.73 -1.22 14.05
CA LEU A 140 -0.20 -0.16 14.43
C LEU A 140 -0.59 0.72 13.24
N LEU A 141 0.35 1.02 12.32
CA LEU A 141 0.07 1.75 11.07
C LEU A 141 -0.83 0.94 10.14
N VAL A 142 -0.63 -0.38 10.06
CA VAL A 142 -1.55 -1.26 9.30
C VAL A 142 -2.94 -1.26 9.95
N ALA A 143 -3.02 -1.39 11.28
CA ALA A 143 -4.31 -1.32 12.00
C ALA A 143 -5.05 0.00 11.73
N GLN A 144 -4.32 1.13 11.76
CA GLN A 144 -4.88 2.44 11.40
C GLN A 144 -5.47 2.45 10.00
N ALA A 145 -4.78 1.87 9.01
CA ALA A 145 -5.28 1.81 7.64
C ALA A 145 -6.59 1.01 7.52
N LEU A 146 -6.77 0.00 8.38
CA LEU A 146 -7.95 -0.88 8.40
C LEU A 146 -9.19 -0.28 9.09
N LEU A 147 -9.07 0.86 9.77
CA LEU A 147 -10.18 1.51 10.46
C LEU A 147 -11.32 1.87 9.48
N GLY A 148 -12.55 1.55 9.85
CA GLY A 148 -13.75 1.87 9.08
C GLY A 148 -13.97 0.98 7.84
N GLU A 149 -13.31 -0.18 7.77
CA GLU A 149 -13.48 -1.19 6.71
C GLU A 149 -13.36 -0.61 5.30
N PRO A 150 -12.22 0.05 4.97
CA PRO A 150 -12.04 0.69 3.68
C PRO A 150 -11.95 -0.34 2.54
N GLU A 151 -12.52 -0.04 1.39
CA GLU A 151 -12.49 -0.92 0.21
C GLU A 151 -11.11 -0.92 -0.48
N ILE A 152 -10.34 0.18 -0.34
CA ILE A 152 -9.01 0.36 -0.92
C ILE A 152 -8.00 0.47 0.21
N LEU A 153 -6.96 -0.35 0.16
CA LEU A 153 -5.86 -0.37 1.12
C LEU A 153 -4.53 -0.11 0.40
N LEU A 154 -3.87 0.94 0.77
CA LEU A 154 -2.57 1.32 0.23
C LEU A 154 -1.50 1.16 1.31
N PHE A 155 -0.46 0.41 1.01
CA PHE A 155 0.66 0.13 1.93
C PHE A 155 1.98 0.51 1.25
N ASP A 156 2.69 1.50 1.80
CA ASP A 156 4.00 1.92 1.27
C ASP A 156 5.11 1.31 2.15
N GLU A 157 5.86 0.35 1.61
CA GLU A 157 6.92 -0.41 2.28
C GLU A 157 6.51 -1.02 3.65
N PRO A 158 5.37 -1.75 3.74
CA PRO A 158 4.78 -2.14 5.03
C PRO A 158 5.64 -3.15 5.82
N THR A 159 6.63 -3.77 5.20
CA THR A 159 7.50 -4.79 5.80
C THR A 159 8.91 -4.27 6.08
N ALA A 160 9.19 -3.00 5.75
CA ALA A 160 10.49 -2.40 5.96
C ALA A 160 10.90 -2.43 7.44
N GLY A 161 12.12 -2.95 7.72
CA GLY A 161 12.64 -3.02 9.09
C GLY A 161 12.04 -4.12 9.97
N LEU A 162 11.14 -4.98 9.43
CA LEU A 162 10.59 -6.12 10.16
C LEU A 162 11.54 -7.33 10.09
N ASP A 163 11.57 -8.11 11.17
CA ASP A 163 12.21 -9.41 11.14
C ASP A 163 11.42 -10.43 10.28
N PRO A 164 12.03 -11.58 9.90
CA PRO A 164 11.36 -12.56 9.05
C PRO A 164 10.03 -13.09 9.61
N LYS A 165 9.92 -13.28 10.93
CA LYS A 165 8.69 -13.77 11.58
C LYS A 165 7.58 -12.74 11.51
N GLU A 166 7.91 -11.47 11.73
CA GLU A 166 6.96 -10.36 11.63
C GLU A 166 6.46 -10.17 10.19
N ARG A 167 7.35 -10.30 9.19
CA ARG A 167 6.98 -10.25 7.76
C ARG A 167 5.98 -11.34 7.40
N VAL A 168 6.22 -12.60 7.82
CA VAL A 168 5.28 -13.71 7.61
C VAL A 168 3.92 -13.42 8.26
N SER A 169 3.92 -12.94 9.50
CA SER A 169 2.68 -12.59 10.20
C SER A 169 1.89 -11.51 9.46
N LEU A 170 2.56 -10.48 8.93
CA LEU A 170 1.89 -9.41 8.20
C LEU A 170 1.37 -9.87 6.83
N ARG A 171 2.08 -10.76 6.14
CA ARG A 171 1.59 -11.38 4.90
C ARG A 171 0.26 -12.11 5.12
N HIS A 172 0.13 -12.89 6.20
CA HIS A 172 -1.13 -13.57 6.53
C HIS A 172 -2.28 -12.57 6.76
N VAL A 173 -1.98 -11.39 7.34
CA VAL A 173 -2.99 -10.32 7.46
C VAL A 173 -3.45 -9.86 6.07
N PHE A 174 -2.52 -9.60 5.15
CA PHE A 174 -2.87 -9.17 3.79
C PHE A 174 -3.66 -10.25 3.03
N GLU A 175 -3.25 -11.52 3.13
CA GLU A 175 -3.98 -12.63 2.52
C GLU A 175 -5.42 -12.74 3.03
N ALA A 176 -5.64 -12.54 4.32
CA ALA A 176 -6.98 -12.57 4.90
C ALA A 176 -7.90 -11.43 4.42
N LEU A 177 -7.32 -10.34 3.92
CA LEU A 177 -8.05 -9.15 3.48
C LEU A 177 -8.39 -9.16 1.98
N LYS A 178 -7.71 -9.96 1.16
CA LYS A 178 -7.73 -9.84 -0.30
C LYS A 178 -9.11 -10.03 -0.96
N GLU A 179 -9.95 -10.88 -0.39
CA GLU A 179 -11.27 -11.20 -0.97
C GLU A 179 -12.26 -10.01 -0.92
N GLN A 180 -12.09 -9.12 0.06
CA GLN A 180 -13.02 -8.02 0.32
C GLN A 180 -12.44 -6.65 0.00
N HIS A 181 -11.13 -6.57 -0.23
CA HIS A 181 -10.42 -5.30 -0.39
C HIS A 181 -9.57 -5.30 -1.66
N THR A 182 -9.29 -4.11 -2.17
CA THR A 182 -8.24 -3.86 -3.15
C THR A 182 -7.01 -3.42 -2.41
N LEU A 183 -5.96 -4.26 -2.37
CA LEU A 183 -4.70 -3.95 -1.71
C LEU A 183 -3.64 -3.57 -2.74
N LEU A 184 -3.02 -2.41 -2.60
CA LEU A 184 -1.82 -2.04 -3.36
C LEU A 184 -0.65 -1.92 -2.38
N ILE A 185 0.32 -2.82 -2.52
CA ILE A 185 1.52 -2.90 -1.68
C ILE A 185 2.71 -2.42 -2.51
N ALA A 186 3.20 -1.21 -2.23
CA ALA A 186 4.41 -0.70 -2.85
C ALA A 186 5.62 -1.19 -2.06
N THR A 187 6.53 -1.91 -2.71
CA THR A 187 7.76 -2.41 -2.08
C THR A 187 8.88 -2.62 -3.10
N HIS A 188 10.10 -2.70 -2.61
CA HIS A 188 11.26 -3.16 -3.36
C HIS A 188 11.70 -4.58 -2.94
N VAL A 189 11.02 -5.17 -1.94
CA VAL A 189 11.32 -6.52 -1.42
C VAL A 189 10.37 -7.52 -2.08
N VAL A 190 10.86 -8.17 -3.14
CA VAL A 190 10.08 -9.09 -3.96
C VAL A 190 9.54 -10.26 -3.14
N SER A 191 10.36 -10.86 -2.25
CA SER A 191 9.99 -12.01 -1.43
C SER A 191 8.80 -11.76 -0.49
N ASP A 192 8.48 -10.51 -0.20
CA ASP A 192 7.36 -10.17 0.68
C ASP A 192 6.00 -10.28 -0.03
N VAL A 193 6.00 -10.21 -1.36
CA VAL A 193 4.77 -10.16 -2.17
C VAL A 193 4.64 -11.31 -3.16
N GLU A 194 5.74 -11.97 -3.54
CA GLU A 194 5.75 -13.04 -4.54
C GLU A 194 4.72 -14.15 -4.27
N THR A 195 4.52 -14.50 -2.99
CA THR A 195 3.62 -15.59 -2.58
C THR A 195 2.18 -15.15 -2.38
N ILE A 196 1.91 -13.86 -2.19
CA ILE A 196 0.58 -13.35 -1.83
C ILE A 196 -0.06 -12.48 -2.92
N ALA A 197 0.75 -11.90 -3.82
CA ALA A 197 0.23 -11.01 -4.86
C ALA A 197 -0.56 -11.79 -5.92
N ASP A 198 -1.76 -11.32 -6.23
CA ASP A 198 -2.54 -11.80 -7.37
C ASP A 198 -1.98 -11.23 -8.67
N GLU A 199 -1.57 -9.95 -8.65
CA GLU A 199 -0.88 -9.29 -9.77
C GLU A 199 0.32 -8.48 -9.29
N VAL A 200 1.28 -8.33 -10.20
CA VAL A 200 2.47 -7.50 -10.03
C VAL A 200 2.47 -6.38 -11.06
N VAL A 201 2.81 -5.19 -10.60
CA VAL A 201 2.98 -3.98 -11.41
C VAL A 201 4.44 -3.54 -11.32
N PHE A 202 5.21 -3.68 -12.38
CA PHE A 202 6.59 -3.22 -12.43
C PHE A 202 6.66 -1.75 -12.87
N LEU A 203 7.17 -0.90 -11.99
CA LEU A 203 7.37 0.53 -12.25
C LEU A 203 8.86 0.86 -12.34
N LYS A 204 9.32 1.43 -13.46
CA LYS A 204 10.71 1.84 -13.70
C LYS A 204 10.74 3.26 -14.24
N GLN A 205 11.44 4.16 -13.56
CA GLN A 205 11.56 5.57 -13.97
C GLN A 205 10.22 6.22 -14.38
N GLY A 206 9.16 5.91 -13.61
CA GLY A 206 7.82 6.43 -13.86
C GLY A 206 7.04 5.76 -14.99
N HIS A 207 7.59 4.73 -15.62
CA HIS A 207 6.91 3.96 -16.65
C HIS A 207 6.39 2.62 -16.11
N LEU A 208 5.20 2.23 -16.53
CA LEU A 208 4.70 0.87 -16.36
C LEU A 208 5.44 -0.05 -17.33
N ILE A 209 6.25 -0.96 -16.82
CA ILE A 209 7.05 -1.88 -17.64
C ILE A 209 6.27 -3.16 -17.93
N ALA A 210 5.60 -3.72 -16.93
CA ALA A 210 4.79 -4.91 -17.06
C ALA A 210 3.73 -4.95 -15.94
N GLN A 211 2.59 -5.57 -16.22
CA GLN A 211 1.55 -5.91 -15.27
C GLN A 211 0.97 -7.28 -15.60
N GLY A 212 0.66 -8.05 -14.58
CA GLY A 212 0.01 -9.36 -14.70
C GLY A 212 0.23 -10.26 -13.49
N GLY A 213 -0.40 -11.41 -13.49
CA GLY A 213 -0.18 -12.44 -12.48
C GLY A 213 1.27 -12.95 -12.49
N VAL A 214 1.78 -13.38 -11.32
CA VAL A 214 3.18 -13.86 -11.20
C VAL A 214 3.47 -14.97 -12.21
N GLY A 215 2.60 -15.99 -12.30
CA GLY A 215 2.77 -17.10 -13.25
C GLY A 215 2.75 -16.65 -14.70
N GLU A 216 1.87 -15.73 -15.07
CA GLU A 216 1.77 -15.17 -16.41
C GLU A 216 3.04 -14.41 -16.80
N LEU A 217 3.55 -13.57 -15.89
CA LEU A 217 4.79 -12.82 -16.12
C LEU A 217 6.00 -13.73 -16.29
N LEU A 218 6.10 -14.81 -15.51
CA LEU A 218 7.17 -15.79 -15.66
C LEU A 218 7.07 -16.56 -16.99
N LEU A 219 5.89 -16.93 -17.44
CA LEU A 219 5.67 -17.58 -18.74
C LEU A 219 6.11 -16.72 -19.92
N ARG A 220 5.96 -15.39 -19.83
CA ARG A 220 6.42 -14.43 -20.85
C ARG A 220 7.96 -14.30 -20.91
N HIS A 221 8.68 -14.84 -19.89
CA HIS A 221 10.13 -14.75 -19.81
C HIS A 221 10.78 -16.14 -19.65
N PRO A 222 10.90 -16.93 -20.75
CA PRO A 222 11.47 -18.29 -20.68
C PRO A 222 12.87 -18.30 -20.05
N GLY A 223 13.12 -19.26 -19.17
CA GLY A 223 14.39 -19.38 -18.43
C GLY A 223 14.45 -18.61 -17.12
N ILE A 224 13.35 -17.89 -16.73
CA ILE A 224 13.20 -17.23 -15.42
C ILE A 224 12.17 -18.01 -14.62
N ASP A 225 12.57 -18.47 -13.43
CA ASP A 225 11.79 -19.35 -12.57
C ASP A 225 11.26 -18.69 -11.29
N SER A 226 11.60 -17.41 -11.04
CA SER A 226 11.14 -16.66 -9.90
C SER A 226 10.91 -15.18 -10.22
N LEU A 227 10.01 -14.55 -9.44
CA LEU A 227 9.73 -13.12 -9.56
C LEU A 227 10.98 -12.27 -9.21
N GLU A 228 11.80 -12.76 -8.28
CA GLU A 228 13.06 -12.10 -7.93
C GLU A 228 14.04 -12.05 -9.11
N LYS A 229 14.22 -13.17 -9.83
CA LYS A 229 15.05 -13.19 -11.06
C LYS A 229 14.46 -12.31 -12.15
N LEU A 230 13.15 -12.26 -12.28
CA LEU A 230 12.48 -11.37 -13.24
C LEU A 230 12.72 -9.89 -12.86
N TYR A 231 12.57 -9.55 -11.57
CA TYR A 231 12.87 -8.22 -11.05
C TYR A 231 14.33 -7.82 -11.37
N LEU A 232 15.28 -8.68 -11.07
CA LEU A 232 16.70 -8.44 -11.35
C LEU A 232 16.93 -8.22 -12.86
N LYS A 233 16.34 -9.03 -13.73
CA LYS A 233 16.45 -8.85 -15.18
C LYS A 233 15.89 -7.48 -15.61
N ILE A 234 14.72 -7.09 -15.17
CA ILE A 234 14.08 -5.81 -15.57
C ILE A 234 14.91 -4.60 -15.10
N PHE A 235 15.55 -4.68 -13.92
CA PHE A 235 16.20 -3.53 -13.29
C PHE A 235 17.73 -3.52 -13.34
N GLN A 236 18.43 -4.65 -13.68
CA GLN A 236 19.89 -4.73 -13.76
C GLN A 236 20.46 -4.49 -15.16
N GLU A 237 19.66 -4.52 -16.22
CA GLU A 237 20.17 -4.35 -17.60
C GLU A 237 20.78 -2.96 -17.90
N GLU A 238 20.67 -1.97 -16.98
CA GLU A 238 21.21 -0.61 -17.16
C GLU A 238 22.60 -0.36 -16.55
N GLN A 239 23.25 -1.35 -15.93
CA GLN A 239 24.61 -1.15 -15.39
C GLN A 239 25.73 -1.50 -16.40
N LYS A 240 25.37 -1.72 -17.67
CA LYS A 240 26.32 -2.13 -18.73
C LYS A 240 26.46 -1.14 -19.90
N GLU A 241 25.94 0.10 -19.76
CA GLU A 241 26.23 1.17 -20.74
C GLU A 241 27.01 2.33 -20.12
#